data_97704e7d260903c108c477a96203136d
#
_entry.id   97704e7d260903c108c477a96203136d
#
_cell.length_a   1.000
_cell.length_b   1.000
_cell.length_c   1.000
_cell.angle_alpha   90.00
_cell.angle_beta   90.00
_cell.angle_gamma   90.00
#
_symmetry.space_group_name_H-M   'P 1'
#
loop_
_entity.id
_entity.type
_entity.pdbx_description
1 polymer ?
#
loop_
_entity_poly.entity_id
_entity_poly.type
_entity_poly.pdbx_seq_one_letter_code
_entity_poly.pdbx_strand_id
1 'polypeptide(L)'
;MGATEFMISLAQADGGVVFAALGASVAVFLSGMGSALGIGIVGQAAAGLVIEEPEKFGRSLVLQLLPGTQGLYGFVIGLLVLGRLDVGMGALEGLYILAACLPIGFVGWISGIAQGKAAAAGISILARNEEQSTKGIIYAVMVETYALLAFVVSLILLNAVSF
;
A
#
# COMPACT_ATOMS: atom_id res chain seq x y z
N MET A 1 -24.33 -29.12 -12.81
CA MET A 1 -24.48 -28.00 -11.86
C MET A 1 -24.48 -26.72 -12.66
N GLY A 2 -25.58 -25.98 -12.65
CA GLY A 2 -25.68 -24.70 -13.34
C GLY A 2 -24.94 -23.60 -12.58
N ALA A 3 -24.64 -22.45 -13.25
CA ALA A 3 -23.95 -21.32 -12.61
C ALA A 3 -24.65 -20.86 -11.32
N THR A 4 -25.99 -20.87 -11.30
CA THR A 4 -26.78 -20.48 -10.12
C THR A 4 -26.61 -21.46 -8.96
N GLU A 5 -26.62 -22.77 -9.22
CA GLU A 5 -26.41 -23.80 -8.20
C GLU A 5 -25.00 -23.75 -7.64
N PHE A 6 -23.98 -23.44 -8.47
CA PHE A 6 -22.63 -23.24 -8.04
C PHE A 6 -22.50 -22.02 -7.12
N MET A 7 -23.11 -20.89 -7.46
CA MET A 7 -23.10 -19.67 -6.61
C MET A 7 -23.77 -19.90 -5.26
N ILE A 8 -24.89 -20.63 -5.23
CA ILE A 8 -25.62 -21.00 -4.00
C ILE A 8 -24.70 -21.89 -3.12
N SER A 9 -24.07 -22.91 -3.73
CA SER A 9 -23.14 -23.77 -2.98
C SER A 9 -21.95 -23.06 -2.40
N LEU A 10 -21.40 -22.07 -3.12
CA LEU A 10 -20.34 -21.20 -2.62
C LEU A 10 -20.79 -20.31 -1.45
N ALA A 11 -21.99 -19.73 -1.55
CA ALA A 11 -22.55 -18.89 -0.48
C ALA A 11 -22.82 -19.68 0.81
N GLN A 12 -23.11 -20.96 0.69
CA GLN A 12 -23.37 -21.88 1.82
C GLN A 12 -22.13 -22.63 2.31
N ALA A 13 -20.99 -22.53 1.59
CA ALA A 13 -19.76 -23.18 1.99
C ALA A 13 -19.08 -22.39 3.13
N ASP A 14 -18.68 -23.13 4.18
CA ASP A 14 -17.85 -22.58 5.25
C ASP A 14 -16.43 -22.28 4.73
N GLY A 15 -15.67 -21.48 5.50
CA GLY A 15 -14.26 -21.22 5.20
C GLY A 15 -13.97 -19.84 4.61
N GLY A 16 -14.96 -18.94 4.53
CA GLY A 16 -14.76 -17.55 4.09
C GLY A 16 -13.71 -16.80 4.91
N VAL A 17 -13.58 -17.15 6.19
CA VAL A 17 -12.56 -16.59 7.08
C VAL A 17 -11.13 -16.75 6.52
N VAL A 18 -10.85 -17.87 5.84
CA VAL A 18 -9.53 -18.11 5.22
C VAL A 18 -9.30 -17.14 4.06
N PHE A 19 -10.30 -16.94 3.21
CA PHE A 19 -10.20 -15.99 2.09
C PHE A 19 -10.09 -14.54 2.59
N ALA A 20 -10.84 -14.16 3.62
CA ALA A 20 -10.75 -12.84 4.23
C ALA A 20 -9.36 -12.60 4.86
N ALA A 21 -8.82 -13.59 5.58
CA ALA A 21 -7.47 -13.53 6.13
C ALA A 21 -6.38 -13.43 5.06
N LEU A 22 -6.55 -14.15 3.93
CA LEU A 22 -5.69 -13.99 2.75
C LEU A 22 -5.79 -12.59 2.17
N GLY A 23 -6.98 -12.00 2.11
CA GLY A 23 -7.19 -10.62 1.70
C GLY A 23 -6.41 -9.62 2.57
N ALA A 24 -6.56 -9.73 3.89
CA ALA A 24 -5.79 -8.90 4.82
C ALA A 24 -4.28 -9.06 4.61
N SER A 25 -3.82 -10.30 4.46
CA SER A 25 -2.40 -10.61 4.21
C SER A 25 -1.90 -9.98 2.91
N VAL A 26 -2.66 -10.08 1.82
CA VAL A 26 -2.31 -9.48 0.52
C VAL A 26 -2.23 -7.95 0.61
N ALA A 27 -3.20 -7.29 1.26
CA ALA A 27 -3.18 -5.84 1.45
C ALA A 27 -1.93 -5.38 2.20
N VAL A 28 -1.59 -6.04 3.32
CA VAL A 28 -0.43 -5.69 4.16
C VAL A 28 0.88 -6.04 3.47
N PHE A 29 0.99 -7.26 2.96
CA PHE A 29 2.24 -7.79 2.42
C PHE A 29 2.68 -7.05 1.15
N LEU A 30 1.81 -6.92 0.15
CA LEU A 30 2.20 -6.31 -1.11
C LEU A 30 2.50 -4.81 -0.96
N SER A 31 1.62 -4.07 -0.28
CA SER A 31 1.84 -2.63 -0.05
C SER A 31 3.07 -2.37 0.83
N GLY A 32 3.27 -3.20 1.88
CA GLY A 32 4.43 -3.15 2.77
C GLY A 32 5.73 -3.44 2.02
N MET A 33 5.73 -4.42 1.12
CA MET A 33 6.87 -4.74 0.27
C MET A 33 7.23 -3.57 -0.67
N GLY A 34 6.21 -2.93 -1.27
CA GLY A 34 6.40 -1.72 -2.08
C GLY A 34 7.06 -0.59 -1.31
N SER A 35 6.56 -0.32 -0.10
CA SER A 35 7.12 0.69 0.81
C SER A 35 8.55 0.36 1.25
N ALA A 36 8.82 -0.88 1.63
CA ALA A 36 10.16 -1.30 2.06
C ALA A 36 11.20 -1.11 0.95
N LEU A 37 10.86 -1.52 -0.28
CA LEU A 37 11.73 -1.32 -1.44
C LEU A 37 11.90 0.17 -1.78
N GLY A 38 10.83 0.95 -1.75
CA GLY A 38 10.86 2.39 -2.02
C GLY A 38 11.72 3.16 -1.02
N ILE A 39 11.52 2.93 0.29
CA ILE A 39 12.34 3.53 1.37
C ILE A 39 13.82 3.13 1.20
N GLY A 40 14.08 1.86 0.86
CA GLY A 40 15.45 1.38 0.64
C GLY A 40 16.15 2.08 -0.52
N ILE A 41 15.45 2.34 -1.63
CA ILE A 41 15.98 3.07 -2.79
C ILE A 41 16.38 4.50 -2.38
N VAL A 42 15.51 5.21 -1.65
CA VAL A 42 15.79 6.58 -1.20
C VAL A 42 16.91 6.60 -0.17
N GLY A 43 16.91 5.63 0.77
CA GLY A 43 17.92 5.52 1.81
C GLY A 43 19.34 5.37 1.25
N GLN A 44 19.50 4.58 0.18
CA GLN A 44 20.78 4.45 -0.51
C GLN A 44 21.26 5.77 -1.12
N ALA A 45 20.37 6.52 -1.78
CA ALA A 45 20.70 7.84 -2.33
C ALA A 45 20.99 8.86 -1.22
N ALA A 46 20.20 8.86 -0.15
CA ALA A 46 20.34 9.76 0.99
C ALA A 46 21.66 9.52 1.75
N ALA A 47 22.06 8.25 1.92
CA ALA A 47 23.29 7.90 2.60
C ALA A 47 24.52 8.53 1.91
N GLY A 48 24.56 8.46 0.56
CA GLY A 48 25.64 9.11 -0.20
C GLY A 48 25.71 10.62 0.01
N LEU A 49 24.57 11.30 0.06
CA LEU A 49 24.51 12.73 0.32
C LEU A 49 24.98 13.08 1.75
N VAL A 50 24.51 12.35 2.75
CA VAL A 50 24.79 12.64 4.16
C VAL A 50 26.25 12.38 4.55
N ILE A 51 26.96 11.53 3.81
CA ILE A 51 28.43 11.34 3.98
C ILE A 51 29.18 12.64 3.67
N GLU A 52 28.77 13.34 2.61
CA GLU A 52 29.43 14.57 2.16
C GLU A 52 28.87 15.81 2.87
N GLU A 53 27.56 15.84 3.14
CA GLU A 53 26.83 16.97 3.69
C GLU A 53 25.90 16.53 4.84
N PRO A 54 26.44 16.23 6.05
CA PRO A 54 25.67 15.71 7.19
C PRO A 54 24.48 16.59 7.63
N GLU A 55 24.58 17.90 7.44
CA GLU A 55 23.53 18.87 7.77
C GLU A 55 22.25 18.69 6.95
N LYS A 56 22.33 18.04 5.79
CA LYS A 56 21.16 17.73 4.94
C LYS A 56 20.39 16.49 5.37
N PHE A 57 20.79 15.82 6.47
CA PHE A 57 20.12 14.61 6.96
C PHE A 57 18.61 14.80 7.16
N GLY A 58 18.18 15.87 7.85
CA GLY A 58 16.77 16.09 8.14
C GLY A 58 15.89 16.21 6.88
N ARG A 59 16.39 16.90 5.84
CA ARG A 59 15.68 17.05 4.57
C ARG A 59 15.68 15.76 3.73
N SER A 60 16.78 15.02 3.77
CA SER A 60 16.85 13.71 3.10
C SER A 60 15.93 12.69 3.74
N LEU A 61 15.76 12.74 5.07
CA LEU A 61 14.85 11.90 5.82
C LEU A 61 13.38 12.13 5.41
N VAL A 62 12.97 13.39 5.17
CA VAL A 62 11.62 13.70 4.67
C VAL A 62 11.35 12.97 3.35
N LEU A 63 12.29 13.03 2.39
CA LEU A 63 12.16 12.33 1.12
C LEU A 63 12.13 10.80 1.30
N GLN A 64 12.91 10.26 2.25
CA GLN A 64 12.96 8.83 2.53
C GLN A 64 11.66 8.30 3.13
N LEU A 65 10.94 9.09 3.93
CA LEU A 65 9.69 8.66 4.56
C LEU A 65 8.51 8.55 3.59
N LEU A 66 8.52 9.32 2.49
CA LEU A 66 7.38 9.37 1.56
C LEU A 66 6.95 8.00 1.04
N PRO A 67 7.82 7.13 0.50
CA PRO A 67 7.38 5.83 -0.01
C PRO A 67 6.97 4.83 1.09
N GLY A 68 6.90 5.24 2.35
CA GLY A 68 6.39 4.45 3.47
C GLY A 68 4.87 4.44 3.59
N THR A 69 4.19 5.42 3.04
CA THR A 69 2.75 5.64 3.22
C THR A 69 1.88 4.53 2.62
N GLN A 70 2.28 3.91 1.51
CA GLN A 70 1.55 2.81 0.90
C GLN A 70 1.43 1.61 1.83
N GLY A 71 2.51 1.26 2.54
CA GLY A 71 2.50 0.20 3.54
C GLY A 71 1.50 0.48 4.67
N LEU A 72 1.41 1.74 5.11
CA LEU A 72 0.43 2.15 6.12
C LEU A 72 -1.00 2.02 5.60
N TYR A 73 -1.28 2.39 4.35
CA TYR A 73 -2.61 2.23 3.75
C TYR A 73 -3.03 0.76 3.68
N GLY A 74 -2.15 -0.12 3.22
CA GLY A 74 -2.43 -1.56 3.20
C GLY A 74 -2.58 -2.14 4.60
N PHE A 75 -1.79 -1.67 5.56
CA PHE A 75 -1.91 -2.07 6.97
C PHE A 75 -3.28 -1.68 7.56
N VAL A 76 -3.77 -0.46 7.30
CA VAL A 76 -5.11 -0.03 7.75
C VAL A 76 -6.21 -0.90 7.16
N ILE A 77 -6.16 -1.21 5.85
CA ILE A 77 -7.13 -2.12 5.22
C ILE A 77 -7.05 -3.51 5.85
N GLY A 78 -5.85 -4.04 6.07
CA GLY A 78 -5.66 -5.32 6.75
C GLY A 78 -6.26 -5.35 8.16
N LEU A 79 -6.06 -4.31 8.97
CA LEU A 79 -6.66 -4.19 10.30
C LEU A 79 -8.19 -4.16 10.27
N LEU A 80 -8.77 -3.44 9.31
CA LEU A 80 -10.23 -3.39 9.15
C LEU A 80 -10.81 -4.77 8.79
N VAL A 81 -10.11 -5.54 7.96
CA VAL A 81 -10.51 -6.93 7.64
C VAL A 81 -10.37 -7.81 8.87
N LEU A 82 -9.25 -7.74 9.60
CA LEU A 82 -9.05 -8.53 10.81
C LEU A 82 -10.13 -8.30 11.86
N GLY A 83 -10.63 -7.06 11.97
CA GLY A 83 -11.75 -6.72 12.87
C GLY A 83 -13.12 -7.28 12.44
N ARG A 84 -13.20 -7.88 11.24
CA ARG A 84 -14.44 -8.48 10.67
C ARG A 84 -14.37 -10.00 10.56
N LEU A 85 -13.26 -10.63 10.93
CA LEU A 85 -13.12 -12.09 10.81
C LEU A 85 -14.10 -12.80 11.75
N ASP A 86 -14.88 -13.71 11.17
CA ASP A 86 -15.79 -14.61 11.87
C ASP A 86 -15.61 -16.04 11.34
N VAL A 87 -15.62 -17.03 12.23
CA VAL A 87 -15.47 -18.44 11.86
C VAL A 87 -16.66 -18.92 11.03
N GLY A 88 -17.85 -18.35 11.24
CA GLY A 88 -19.08 -18.64 10.47
C GLY A 88 -19.17 -17.92 9.12
N MET A 89 -18.14 -17.15 8.72
CA MET A 89 -18.13 -16.40 7.47
C MET A 89 -18.26 -17.31 6.25
N GLY A 90 -19.24 -17.02 5.37
CA GLY A 90 -19.45 -17.75 4.11
C GLY A 90 -18.30 -17.54 3.12
N ALA A 91 -18.03 -18.55 2.28
CA ALA A 91 -16.94 -18.49 1.30
C ALA A 91 -17.08 -17.32 0.33
N LEU A 92 -18.30 -16.96 -0.10
CA LEU A 92 -18.55 -15.83 -1.00
C LEU A 92 -18.21 -14.50 -0.34
N GLU A 93 -18.54 -14.32 0.94
CA GLU A 93 -18.19 -13.14 1.73
C GLU A 93 -16.68 -12.99 1.84
N GLY A 94 -15.98 -14.07 2.20
CA GLY A 94 -14.51 -14.06 2.29
C GLY A 94 -13.83 -13.74 0.96
N LEU A 95 -14.34 -14.27 -0.16
CA LEU A 95 -13.85 -13.96 -1.52
C LEU A 95 -14.09 -12.49 -1.87
N TYR A 96 -15.24 -11.94 -1.48
CA TYR A 96 -15.51 -10.52 -1.67
C TYR A 96 -14.52 -9.63 -0.90
N ILE A 97 -14.26 -9.96 0.36
CA ILE A 97 -13.27 -9.26 1.18
C ILE A 97 -11.86 -9.35 0.57
N LEU A 98 -11.48 -10.54 0.08
CA LEU A 98 -10.22 -10.71 -0.65
C LEU A 98 -10.17 -9.78 -1.86
N ALA A 99 -11.22 -9.73 -2.68
CA ALA A 99 -11.28 -8.85 -3.85
C ALA A 99 -11.19 -7.37 -3.46
N ALA A 100 -11.81 -6.95 -2.36
CA ALA A 100 -11.73 -5.59 -1.82
C ALA A 100 -10.31 -5.18 -1.38
N CYS A 101 -9.45 -6.14 -1.04
CA CYS A 101 -8.06 -5.91 -0.62
C CYS A 101 -7.08 -5.75 -1.81
N LEU A 102 -7.44 -6.27 -3.00
CA LEU A 102 -6.53 -6.28 -4.16
C LEU A 102 -6.11 -4.88 -4.63
N PRO A 103 -7.01 -3.87 -4.72
CA PRO A 103 -6.62 -2.56 -5.21
C PRO A 103 -5.44 -1.97 -4.43
N ILE A 104 -5.54 -1.89 -3.10
CA ILE A 104 -4.46 -1.33 -2.29
C ILE A 104 -3.21 -2.23 -2.27
N GLY A 105 -3.36 -3.54 -2.28
CA GLY A 105 -2.24 -4.47 -2.32
C GLY A 105 -1.36 -4.23 -3.55
N PHE A 106 -1.93 -4.32 -4.74
CA PHE A 106 -1.19 -4.19 -5.99
C PHE A 106 -0.73 -2.77 -6.28
N VAL A 107 -1.62 -1.79 -6.16
CA VAL A 107 -1.26 -0.39 -6.42
C VAL A 107 -0.27 0.11 -5.37
N GLY A 108 -0.45 -0.25 -4.10
CA GLY A 108 0.48 0.08 -3.03
C GLY A 108 1.89 -0.45 -3.28
N TRP A 109 2.01 -1.69 -3.76
CA TRP A 109 3.29 -2.27 -4.14
C TRP A 109 3.98 -1.48 -5.25
N ILE A 110 3.29 -1.28 -6.37
CA ILE A 110 3.88 -0.63 -7.55
C ILE A 110 4.18 0.85 -7.29
N SER A 111 3.24 1.58 -6.67
CA SER A 111 3.40 3.00 -6.39
C SER A 111 4.49 3.26 -5.34
N GLY A 112 4.65 2.40 -4.33
CA GLY A 112 5.71 2.53 -3.33
C GLY A 112 7.11 2.50 -3.97
N ILE A 113 7.35 1.55 -4.88
CA ILE A 113 8.60 1.47 -5.64
C ILE A 113 8.78 2.69 -6.56
N ALA A 114 7.73 3.10 -7.27
CA ALA A 114 7.78 4.25 -8.17
C ALA A 114 8.04 5.55 -7.42
N GLN A 115 7.37 5.75 -6.27
CA GLN A 115 7.59 6.89 -5.39
C GLN A 115 9.01 6.90 -4.82
N GLY A 116 9.56 5.76 -4.44
CA GLY A 116 10.94 5.63 -3.99
C GLY A 116 11.93 6.12 -5.05
N LYS A 117 11.72 5.77 -6.32
CA LYS A 117 12.55 6.27 -7.43
C LYS A 117 12.41 7.78 -7.63
N ALA A 118 11.20 8.33 -7.56
CA ALA A 118 10.96 9.76 -7.66
C ALA A 118 11.60 10.53 -6.48
N ALA A 119 11.47 10.02 -5.26
CA ALA A 119 12.07 10.59 -4.08
C ALA A 119 13.61 10.52 -4.09
N ALA A 120 14.20 9.43 -4.59
CA ALA A 120 15.65 9.32 -4.78
C ALA A 120 16.17 10.36 -5.80
N ALA A 121 15.42 10.64 -6.88
CA ALA A 121 15.73 11.77 -7.77
C ALA A 121 15.62 13.12 -7.02
N GLY A 122 14.69 13.24 -6.07
CA GLY A 122 14.57 14.39 -5.17
C GLY A 122 15.82 14.61 -4.29
N ILE A 123 16.48 13.52 -3.85
CA ILE A 123 17.78 13.61 -3.15
C ILE A 123 18.84 14.27 -4.05
N SER A 124 18.85 13.97 -5.34
CA SER A 124 19.79 14.62 -6.29
C SER A 124 19.51 16.13 -6.44
N ILE A 125 18.24 16.56 -6.35
CA ILE A 125 17.88 17.98 -6.31
C ILE A 125 18.38 18.61 -5.02
N LEU A 126 18.16 17.97 -3.86
CA LEU A 126 18.62 18.44 -2.56
C LEU A 126 20.15 18.60 -2.52
N ALA A 127 20.89 17.66 -3.10
CA ALA A 127 22.35 17.70 -3.17
C ALA A 127 22.85 18.92 -3.94
N ARG A 128 22.24 19.23 -5.10
CA ARG A 128 22.74 20.27 -6.00
C ARG A 128 22.17 21.65 -5.69
N ASN A 129 20.94 21.73 -5.21
CA ASN A 129 20.25 22.98 -4.94
C ASN A 129 19.22 22.79 -3.82
N GLU A 130 19.66 23.03 -2.60
CA GLU A 130 18.88 22.80 -1.39
C GLU A 130 17.59 23.62 -1.33
N GLU A 131 17.59 24.86 -1.89
CA GLU A 131 16.40 25.71 -1.94
C GLU A 131 15.28 25.12 -2.82
N GLN A 132 15.64 24.25 -3.74
CA GLN A 132 14.69 23.60 -4.66
C GLN A 132 14.22 22.20 -4.17
N SER A 133 14.62 21.78 -2.98
CA SER A 133 14.32 20.45 -2.43
C SER A 133 12.81 20.13 -2.40
N THR A 134 11.96 21.14 -2.16
CA THR A 134 10.49 21.02 -2.19
C THR A 134 9.97 20.48 -3.54
N LYS A 135 10.64 20.78 -4.66
CA LYS A 135 10.24 20.23 -5.97
C LYS A 135 10.40 18.72 -6.02
N GLY A 136 11.44 18.17 -5.39
CA GLY A 136 11.63 16.72 -5.27
C GLY A 136 10.53 16.05 -4.45
N ILE A 137 10.09 16.71 -3.37
CA ILE A 137 8.96 16.25 -2.55
C ILE A 137 7.68 16.23 -3.37
N ILE A 138 7.38 17.30 -4.12
CA ILE A 138 6.17 17.39 -4.96
C ILE A 138 6.15 16.27 -6.00
N TYR A 139 7.26 16.00 -6.69
CA TYR A 139 7.32 14.92 -7.67
C TYR A 139 7.06 13.54 -7.05
N ALA A 140 7.58 13.29 -5.85
CA ALA A 140 7.32 12.04 -5.14
C ALA A 140 5.85 11.93 -4.69
N VAL A 141 5.26 12.99 -4.13
CA VAL A 141 3.86 13.01 -3.68
C VAL A 141 2.87 12.81 -4.82
N MET A 142 3.18 13.26 -6.05
CA MET A 142 2.33 12.99 -7.22
C MET A 142 2.15 11.48 -7.49
N VAL A 143 3.14 10.66 -7.20
CA VAL A 143 3.03 9.20 -7.34
C VAL A 143 2.11 8.59 -6.26
N GLU A 144 2.10 9.16 -5.07
CA GLU A 144 1.29 8.70 -3.94
C GLU A 144 -0.22 8.79 -4.21
N THR A 145 -0.65 9.75 -5.03
CA THR A 145 -2.08 9.96 -5.33
C THR A 145 -2.76 8.68 -5.82
N TYR A 146 -2.09 7.83 -6.58
CA TYR A 146 -2.64 6.56 -7.06
C TYR A 146 -2.85 5.55 -5.95
N ALA A 147 -1.96 5.50 -4.96
CA ALA A 147 -2.13 4.65 -3.79
C ALA A 147 -3.30 5.12 -2.92
N LEU A 148 -3.49 6.43 -2.77
CA LEU A 148 -4.65 7.00 -2.08
C LEU A 148 -5.96 6.62 -2.78
N LEU A 149 -6.03 6.70 -4.12
CA LEU A 149 -7.21 6.26 -4.88
C LEU A 149 -7.49 4.78 -4.65
N ALA A 150 -6.48 3.92 -4.68
CA ALA A 150 -6.63 2.49 -4.43
C ALA A 150 -7.06 2.20 -2.98
N PHE A 151 -6.53 2.93 -2.00
CA PHE A 151 -6.93 2.84 -0.60
C PHE A 151 -8.41 3.19 -0.43
N VAL A 152 -8.88 4.29 -1.04
CA VAL A 152 -10.28 4.70 -0.98
C VAL A 152 -11.19 3.67 -1.64
N VAL A 153 -10.79 3.09 -2.79
CA VAL A 153 -11.57 2.03 -3.45
C VAL A 153 -11.65 0.79 -2.56
N SER A 154 -10.55 0.33 -1.97
CA SER A 154 -10.55 -0.79 -1.03
C SER A 154 -11.45 -0.52 0.18
N LEU A 155 -11.40 0.70 0.73
CA LEU A 155 -12.23 1.11 1.87
C LEU A 155 -13.73 1.13 1.51
N ILE A 156 -14.08 1.66 0.34
CA ILE A 156 -15.47 1.67 -0.15
C ILE A 156 -15.96 0.25 -0.33
N LEU A 157 -15.21 -0.62 -1.00
CA LEU A 157 -15.59 -2.03 -1.22
C LEU A 157 -15.81 -2.76 0.10
N LEU A 158 -14.95 -2.59 1.09
CA LEU A 158 -15.13 -3.21 2.41
C LEU A 158 -16.39 -2.74 3.14
N ASN A 159 -16.92 -1.55 2.84
CA ASN A 159 -18.10 -1.00 3.48
C ASN A 159 -19.36 -1.03 2.60
N ALA A 160 -19.25 -1.45 1.33
CA ALA A 160 -20.38 -1.41 0.39
C ALA A 160 -21.40 -2.54 0.61
N VAL A 161 -20.98 -3.64 1.24
CA VAL A 161 -21.83 -4.82 1.46
C VAL A 161 -21.80 -5.17 2.94
N SER A 162 -22.98 -5.28 3.55
CA SER A 162 -23.19 -5.90 4.85
C SER A 162 -23.71 -7.32 4.59
N PHE A 163 -22.92 -8.31 4.92
CA PHE A 163 -23.32 -9.71 4.85
C PHE A 163 -24.02 -10.13 6.14
#